data_48db44ffa3ec7c8995d3616361bf87e1
#
_entry.id   48db44ffa3ec7c8995d3616361bf87e1
#
_cell.length_a   1.000
_cell.length_b   1.000
_cell.length_c   1.000
_cell.angle_alpha   90.00
_cell.angle_beta   90.00
_cell.angle_gamma   90.00
#
_symmetry.space_group_name_H-M   'P 1'
#
loop_
_entity.id
_entity.type
_entity.pdbx_description
1 polymer ?
#
loop_
_entity_poly.entity_id
_entity_poly.type
_entity_poly.pdbx_seq_one_letter_code
_entity_poly.pdbx_strand_id
1 'polypeptide(L)'
;MIVDRDEEVCLEARRHGIVLARPLFWSVLLAGTGGVVATAPRPFSLAGSGLIALAALIALRAVWRWERTRVVVTTDKVLVVAGTWRQRAQAVRLARVEAVELEQTLAGQLLGYGTVVVGPLALDHVPKPKRLYRLVERLAG
;
A
#
# COMPACT_ATOMS: atom_id res chain seq x y z
N MET A 1 -2.45 -18.62 12.81
CA MET A 1 -3.55 -17.69 12.56
C MET A 1 -3.27 -16.42 13.33
N ILE A 2 -3.34 -15.26 12.70
CA ILE A 2 -2.96 -13.97 13.30
C ILE A 2 -4.14 -13.33 14.05
N VAL A 3 -5.36 -13.76 13.75
CA VAL A 3 -6.61 -13.34 14.40
C VAL A 3 -7.07 -14.44 15.34
N ASP A 4 -7.32 -14.09 16.59
CA ASP A 4 -7.81 -15.02 17.59
C ASP A 4 -9.27 -15.41 17.30
N ARG A 5 -9.70 -16.60 17.76
CA ARG A 5 -11.03 -17.12 17.45
C ARG A 5 -12.18 -16.26 17.96
N ASP A 6 -11.93 -15.46 18.99
CA ASP A 6 -12.93 -14.61 19.64
C ASP A 6 -12.86 -13.14 19.18
N GLU A 7 -11.98 -12.81 18.22
CA GLU A 7 -11.86 -11.46 17.66
C GLU A 7 -12.72 -11.28 16.41
N GLU A 8 -13.62 -10.32 16.43
CA GLU A 8 -14.37 -9.91 15.25
C GLU A 8 -13.56 -8.94 14.39
N VAL A 9 -13.52 -9.22 13.08
CA VAL A 9 -12.93 -8.31 12.10
C VAL A 9 -13.91 -7.18 11.84
N CYS A 10 -13.55 -5.97 12.32
CA CYS A 10 -14.40 -4.79 12.16
C CYS A 10 -14.19 -4.10 10.81
N LEU A 11 -12.97 -4.12 10.30
CA LEU A 11 -12.62 -3.49 9.04
C LEU A 11 -11.42 -4.20 8.40
N GLU A 12 -11.56 -4.57 7.14
CA GLU A 12 -10.46 -4.98 6.28
C GLU A 12 -10.31 -3.93 5.17
N ALA A 13 -9.16 -3.29 5.08
CA ALA A 13 -8.86 -2.28 4.07
C ALA A 13 -7.59 -2.63 3.31
N ARG A 14 -7.61 -2.42 2.00
CA ARG A 14 -6.41 -2.47 1.16
C ARG A 14 -5.81 -1.06 1.05
N ARG A 15 -4.52 -0.96 0.84
CA ARG A 15 -3.87 0.32 0.53
C ARG A 15 -4.52 0.98 -0.70
N HIS A 16 -4.65 2.31 -0.64
CA HIS A 16 -5.19 3.08 -1.76
C HIS A 16 -4.33 2.89 -3.02
N GLY A 17 -4.98 2.74 -4.19
CA GLY A 17 -4.31 2.51 -5.47
C GLY A 17 -3.33 3.60 -5.91
N ILE A 18 -3.37 4.79 -5.28
CA ILE A 18 -2.44 5.89 -5.55
C ILE A 18 -0.98 5.50 -5.33
N VAL A 19 -0.71 4.51 -4.46
CA VAL A 19 0.64 3.97 -4.24
C VAL A 19 1.23 3.38 -5.52
N LEU A 20 0.38 2.90 -6.42
CA LEU A 20 0.78 2.36 -7.72
C LEU A 20 1.10 3.46 -8.75
N ALA A 21 0.61 4.66 -8.56
CA ALA A 21 0.77 5.74 -9.55
C ALA A 21 2.25 6.01 -9.86
N ARG A 22 3.09 6.10 -8.83
CA ARG A 22 4.52 6.37 -9.00
C ARG A 22 5.27 5.26 -9.74
N PRO A 23 5.22 3.98 -9.31
CA PRO A 23 5.92 2.90 -10.03
C PRO A 23 5.34 2.65 -11.41
N LEU A 24 4.04 2.78 -11.62
CA LEU A 24 3.42 2.65 -12.93
C LEU A 24 3.83 3.78 -13.88
N PHE A 25 3.89 5.02 -13.41
CA PHE A 25 4.38 6.15 -14.19
C PHE A 25 5.80 5.91 -14.72
N TRP A 26 6.72 5.47 -13.85
CA TRP A 26 8.09 5.14 -14.25
C TRP A 26 8.16 3.95 -15.19
N SER A 27 7.30 2.94 -15.00
CA SER A 27 7.20 1.79 -15.91
C SER A 27 6.75 2.22 -17.30
N VAL A 28 5.77 3.11 -17.41
CA VAL A 28 5.28 3.63 -18.69
C VAL A 28 6.35 4.45 -19.41
N LEU A 29 7.06 5.34 -18.68
CA LEU A 29 8.17 6.10 -19.25
C LEU A 29 9.28 5.18 -19.75
N LEU A 30 9.65 4.18 -18.97
CA LEU A 30 10.70 3.23 -19.33
C LEU A 30 10.29 2.38 -20.54
N ALA A 31 9.05 1.93 -20.58
CA ALA A 31 8.49 1.18 -21.73
C ALA A 31 8.43 2.05 -23.00
N GLY A 32 8.02 3.31 -22.88
CA GLY A 32 7.99 4.25 -24.00
C GLY A 32 9.39 4.52 -24.56
N THR A 33 10.37 4.79 -23.69
CA THR A 33 11.77 4.96 -24.08
C THR A 33 12.31 3.69 -24.72
N GLY A 34 12.04 2.53 -24.13
CA GLY A 34 12.42 1.23 -24.69
C GLY A 34 11.81 0.96 -26.05
N GLY A 35 10.54 1.36 -26.25
CA GLY A 35 9.86 1.24 -27.55
C GLY A 35 10.54 2.07 -28.63
N VAL A 36 10.88 3.32 -28.36
CA VAL A 36 11.62 4.18 -29.28
C VAL A 36 13.00 3.60 -29.61
N VAL A 37 13.74 3.16 -28.60
CA VAL A 37 15.08 2.57 -28.80
C VAL A 37 15.00 1.24 -29.56
N ALA A 38 13.93 0.45 -29.38
CA ALA A 38 13.73 -0.81 -30.09
C ALA A 38 13.55 -0.64 -31.61
N THR A 39 13.17 0.54 -32.09
CA THR A 39 13.08 0.85 -33.52
C THR A 39 14.44 1.14 -34.18
N ALA A 40 15.48 1.33 -33.37
CA ALA A 40 16.82 1.59 -33.86
C ALA A 40 17.52 0.33 -34.41
N PRO A 41 18.56 0.47 -35.25
CA PRO A 41 19.36 -0.66 -35.74
C PRO A 41 20.03 -1.41 -34.57
N ARG A 42 20.37 -2.68 -34.79
CA ARG A 42 21.16 -3.46 -33.84
C ARG A 42 22.53 -2.80 -33.60
N PRO A 43 23.05 -2.79 -32.35
CA PRO A 43 22.56 -3.52 -31.15
C PRO A 43 21.52 -2.79 -30.32
N PHE A 44 21.17 -1.54 -30.64
CA PHE A 44 20.27 -0.70 -29.83
C PHE A 44 18.86 -1.27 -29.67
N SER A 45 18.34 -1.96 -30.67
CA SER A 45 17.04 -2.62 -30.61
C SER A 45 16.95 -3.67 -29.50
N LEU A 46 18.05 -4.36 -29.20
CA LEU A 46 18.12 -5.33 -28.09
C LEU A 46 18.06 -4.60 -26.72
N ALA A 47 18.73 -3.46 -26.62
CA ALA A 47 18.66 -2.64 -25.42
C ALA A 47 17.22 -2.11 -25.18
N GLY A 48 16.54 -1.66 -26.25
CA GLY A 48 15.14 -1.24 -26.19
C GLY A 48 14.21 -2.34 -25.69
N SER A 49 14.36 -3.57 -26.22
CA SER A 49 13.60 -4.73 -25.75
C SER A 49 13.87 -5.06 -24.29
N GLY A 50 15.11 -4.95 -23.84
CA GLY A 50 15.49 -5.11 -22.43
C GLY A 50 14.82 -4.09 -21.50
N LEU A 51 14.73 -2.83 -21.94
CA LEU A 51 14.04 -1.78 -21.20
C LEU A 51 12.54 -2.06 -21.05
N ILE A 52 11.89 -2.56 -22.11
CA ILE A 52 10.48 -2.94 -22.06
C ILE A 52 10.26 -4.10 -21.07
N ALA A 53 11.12 -5.12 -21.10
CA ALA A 53 11.05 -6.24 -20.17
C ALA A 53 11.23 -5.78 -18.72
N LEU A 54 12.18 -4.88 -18.48
CA LEU A 54 12.40 -4.29 -17.14
C LEU A 54 11.19 -3.49 -16.66
N ALA A 55 10.57 -2.70 -17.56
CA ALA A 55 9.35 -1.95 -17.25
C ALA A 55 8.21 -2.88 -16.85
N ALA A 56 8.03 -3.99 -17.55
CA ALA A 56 7.03 -5.00 -17.21
C ALA A 56 7.27 -5.65 -15.85
N LEU A 57 8.52 -5.95 -15.50
CA LEU A 57 8.89 -6.48 -14.19
C LEU A 57 8.61 -5.49 -13.06
N ILE A 58 8.92 -4.22 -13.26
CA ILE A 58 8.66 -3.16 -12.26
C ILE A 58 7.15 -3.03 -12.03
N ALA A 59 6.35 -2.98 -13.09
CA ALA A 59 4.90 -2.89 -13.00
C ALA A 59 4.30 -4.11 -12.29
N LEU A 60 4.69 -5.31 -12.68
CA LEU A 60 4.21 -6.57 -12.09
C LEU A 60 4.55 -6.65 -10.61
N ARG A 61 5.79 -6.30 -10.25
CA ARG A 61 6.23 -6.28 -8.85
C ARG A 61 5.45 -5.26 -8.01
N ALA A 62 5.17 -4.08 -8.58
CA ALA A 62 4.42 -3.03 -7.91
C ALA A 62 2.98 -3.48 -7.59
N VAL A 63 2.29 -4.05 -8.57
CA VAL A 63 0.94 -4.59 -8.41
C VAL A 63 0.93 -5.73 -7.40
N TRP A 64 1.86 -6.67 -7.51
CA TRP A 64 1.95 -7.79 -6.58
C TRP A 64 2.16 -7.35 -5.14
N ARG A 65 3.07 -6.41 -4.90
CA ARG A 65 3.30 -5.85 -3.56
C ARG A 65 2.07 -5.13 -3.02
N TRP A 66 1.35 -4.41 -3.87
CA TRP A 66 0.11 -3.72 -3.48
C TRP A 66 -0.98 -4.71 -3.06
N GLU A 67 -1.19 -5.78 -3.82
CA GLU A 67 -2.18 -6.81 -3.48
C GLU A 67 -1.88 -7.55 -2.18
N ARG A 68 -0.59 -7.69 -1.83
CA ARG A 68 -0.13 -8.40 -0.64
C ARG A 68 -0.14 -7.58 0.64
N THR A 69 -0.45 -6.29 0.56
CA THR A 69 -0.51 -5.41 1.74
C THR A 69 -1.96 -5.17 2.13
N ARG A 70 -2.34 -5.60 3.33
CA ARG A 70 -3.69 -5.45 3.89
C ARG A 70 -3.63 -4.87 5.29
N VAL A 71 -4.60 -4.05 5.63
CA VAL A 71 -4.85 -3.53 6.97
C VAL A 71 -6.12 -4.18 7.50
N VAL A 72 -6.02 -4.83 8.64
CA VAL A 72 -7.14 -5.48 9.31
C VAL A 72 -7.32 -4.87 10.69
N VAL A 73 -8.50 -4.39 10.99
CA VAL A 73 -8.87 -3.88 12.31
C VAL A 73 -9.82 -4.87 12.96
N THR A 74 -9.41 -5.39 14.10
CA THR A 74 -10.24 -6.24 14.95
C THR A 74 -10.71 -5.49 16.19
N THR A 75 -11.54 -6.09 17.00
CA THR A 75 -12.04 -5.50 18.26
C THR A 75 -10.95 -5.21 19.29
N ASP A 76 -9.80 -5.89 19.22
CA ASP A 76 -8.72 -5.79 20.21
C ASP A 76 -7.42 -5.18 19.67
N LYS A 77 -7.17 -5.30 18.37
CA LYS A 77 -5.90 -4.86 17.75
C LYS A 77 -6.03 -4.36 16.31
N VAL A 78 -5.07 -3.54 15.92
CA VAL A 78 -4.86 -3.14 14.51
C VAL A 78 -3.70 -3.96 13.96
N LEU A 79 -3.95 -4.64 12.87
CA LEU A 79 -2.99 -5.51 12.20
C LEU A 79 -2.64 -4.95 10.83
N VAL A 80 -1.35 -4.82 10.54
CA VAL A 80 -0.85 -4.59 9.18
C VAL A 80 -0.10 -5.82 8.73
N VAL A 81 -0.61 -6.46 7.69
CA VAL A 81 0.06 -7.59 7.05
C VAL A 81 0.69 -7.12 5.75
N ALA A 82 2.00 -7.19 5.67
CA ALA A 82 2.75 -6.82 4.48
C ALA A 82 3.85 -7.84 4.20
N GLY A 83 4.10 -8.14 2.94
CA GLY A 83 5.21 -8.96 2.49
C GLY A 83 4.86 -10.00 1.44
N THR A 84 5.87 -10.38 0.65
CA THR A 84 5.76 -11.38 -0.43
C THR A 84 6.33 -12.75 -0.01
N TRP A 85 7.57 -12.79 0.42
CA TRP A 85 8.27 -14.01 0.83
C TRP A 85 8.30 -14.20 2.36
N ARG A 86 8.37 -13.09 3.11
CA ARG A 86 8.21 -13.07 4.56
C ARG A 86 7.06 -12.14 4.89
N GLN A 87 5.97 -12.70 5.34
CA GLN A 87 4.86 -11.92 5.87
C GLN A 87 5.28 -11.31 7.20
N ARG A 88 5.35 -9.98 7.24
CA ARG A 88 5.53 -9.24 8.49
C ARG A 88 4.16 -8.74 8.90
N ALA A 89 3.67 -9.24 10.01
CA ALA A 89 2.48 -8.72 10.65
C ALA A 89 2.92 -7.82 11.81
N GLN A 90 2.54 -6.55 11.75
CA GLN A 90 2.67 -5.64 12.87
C GLN A 90 1.30 -5.48 13.50
N ALA A 91 1.21 -5.79 14.80
CA ALA A 91 -0.02 -5.69 15.55
C ALA A 91 0.17 -4.72 16.73
N VAL A 92 -0.77 -3.80 16.88
CA VAL A 92 -0.84 -2.91 18.04
C VAL A 92 -2.16 -3.15 18.75
N ARG A 93 -2.10 -3.47 20.05
CA ARG A 93 -3.30 -3.63 20.87
C ARG A 93 -3.94 -2.28 21.09
N LEU A 94 -5.23 -2.16 20.82
CA LEU A 94 -6.00 -0.94 20.99
C LEU A 94 -5.98 -0.43 22.44
N ALA A 95 -5.92 -1.33 23.41
CA ALA A 95 -5.81 -0.98 24.83
C ALA A 95 -4.49 -0.25 25.22
N ARG A 96 -3.48 -0.25 24.34
CA ARG A 96 -2.19 0.44 24.56
C ARG A 96 -2.01 1.68 23.69
N VAL A 97 -3.05 2.08 22.99
CA VAL A 97 -3.04 3.25 22.12
C VAL A 97 -3.37 4.48 22.95
N GLU A 98 -2.39 5.35 23.15
CA GLU A 98 -2.57 6.60 23.88
C GLU A 98 -3.10 7.73 22.99
N ALA A 99 -2.77 7.68 21.70
CA ALA A 99 -3.19 8.68 20.73
C ALA A 99 -3.38 8.07 19.34
N VAL A 100 -4.39 8.56 18.64
CA VAL A 100 -4.65 8.27 17.22
C VAL A 100 -4.58 9.59 16.48
N GLU A 101 -3.71 9.68 15.49
CA GLU A 101 -3.54 10.88 14.67
C GLU A 101 -3.95 10.59 13.22
N LEU A 102 -4.60 11.57 12.60
CA LEU A 102 -4.97 11.54 11.20
C LEU A 102 -4.18 12.59 10.44
N GLU A 103 -3.25 12.16 9.60
CA GLU A 103 -2.54 13.01 8.67
C GLU A 103 -3.12 12.87 7.26
N GLN A 104 -3.55 13.97 6.69
CA GLN A 104 -4.11 13.98 5.36
C GLN A 104 -3.61 15.18 4.57
N THR A 105 -2.90 14.92 3.46
CA THR A 105 -2.47 15.96 2.53
C THR A 105 -3.65 16.50 1.71
N LEU A 106 -3.49 17.67 1.08
CA LEU A 106 -4.52 18.23 0.19
C LEU A 106 -4.86 17.26 -0.95
N ALA A 107 -3.86 16.62 -1.54
CA ALA A 107 -4.06 15.58 -2.54
C ALA A 107 -4.79 14.37 -1.96
N GLY A 108 -4.47 13.98 -0.73
CA GLY A 108 -5.16 12.91 -0.01
C GLY A 108 -6.63 13.21 0.27
N GLN A 109 -6.96 14.47 0.59
CA GLN A 109 -8.35 14.90 0.77
C GLN A 109 -9.15 14.81 -0.52
N LEU A 110 -8.55 15.22 -1.63
CA LEU A 110 -9.19 15.18 -2.95
C LEU A 110 -9.38 13.75 -3.46
N LEU A 111 -8.40 12.89 -3.26
CA LEU A 111 -8.36 11.50 -3.77
C LEU A 111 -8.90 10.47 -2.77
N GLY A 112 -9.21 10.86 -1.54
CA GLY A 112 -9.82 10.01 -0.52
C GLY A 112 -8.85 9.03 0.16
N TYR A 113 -7.57 9.39 0.32
CA TYR A 113 -6.60 8.63 1.09
C TYR A 113 -5.92 9.47 2.16
N GLY A 114 -5.27 8.84 3.13
CA GLY A 114 -4.51 9.51 4.18
C GLY A 114 -3.71 8.52 5.02
N THR A 115 -2.92 9.07 5.92
CA THR A 115 -2.15 8.30 6.90
C THR A 115 -2.85 8.36 8.25
N VAL A 116 -3.10 7.21 8.84
CA VAL A 116 -3.62 7.10 10.21
C VAL A 116 -2.50 6.54 11.08
N VAL A 117 -2.11 7.30 12.09
CA VAL A 117 -1.08 6.89 13.06
C VAL A 117 -1.79 6.35 14.30
N VAL A 118 -1.52 5.11 14.64
CA VAL A 118 -2.09 4.41 15.80
C VAL A 118 -0.95 4.01 16.73
N GLY A 119 -0.64 4.84 17.73
CA GLY A 119 0.53 4.66 18.59
C GLY A 119 1.84 4.57 17.75
N PRO A 120 2.62 3.49 17.83
CA PRO A 120 3.86 3.33 17.08
C PRO A 120 3.64 2.90 15.61
N LEU A 121 2.40 2.67 15.19
CA LEU A 121 2.06 2.13 13.87
C LEU A 121 1.49 3.23 12.97
N ALA A 122 2.19 3.54 11.88
CA ALA A 122 1.71 4.44 10.83
C ALA A 122 1.08 3.63 9.69
N LEU A 123 -0.19 3.90 9.41
CA LEU A 123 -0.95 3.27 8.33
C LEU A 123 -1.02 4.23 7.14
N ASP A 124 -0.07 4.08 6.23
CA ASP A 124 0.04 4.97 5.06
C ASP A 124 -0.97 4.61 3.97
N HIS A 125 -1.46 5.65 3.28
CA HIS A 125 -2.31 5.52 2.09
C HIS A 125 -3.57 4.67 2.30
N VAL A 126 -4.22 4.86 3.45
CA VAL A 126 -5.48 4.17 3.75
C VAL A 126 -6.62 4.83 3.00
N PRO A 127 -7.48 4.07 2.30
CA PRO A 127 -8.70 4.60 1.72
C PRO A 127 -9.69 4.98 2.83
N LYS A 128 -10.36 6.13 2.67
CA LYS A 128 -11.32 6.65 3.65
C LYS A 128 -10.76 6.75 5.09
N PRO A 129 -9.65 7.47 5.29
CA PRO A 129 -8.92 7.46 6.57
C PRO A 129 -9.75 7.97 7.75
N LYS A 130 -10.71 8.87 7.51
CA LYS A 130 -11.64 9.37 8.53
C LYS A 130 -12.55 8.28 9.10
N ARG A 131 -12.85 7.25 8.30
CA ARG A 131 -13.66 6.11 8.73
C ARG A 131 -12.87 5.19 9.65
N LEU A 132 -11.63 4.91 9.26
CA LEU A 132 -10.69 4.14 10.07
C LEU A 132 -10.38 4.86 11.39
N TYR A 133 -10.07 6.15 11.32
CA TYR A 133 -9.82 7.00 12.49
C TYR A 133 -10.95 6.90 13.52
N ARG A 134 -12.19 7.14 13.11
CA ARG A 134 -13.37 7.06 13.99
C ARG A 134 -13.62 5.66 14.56
N LEU A 135 -13.31 4.61 13.77
CA LEU A 135 -13.45 3.24 14.23
C LEU A 135 -12.42 2.92 15.32
N VAL A 136 -11.15 3.26 15.08
CA VAL A 136 -10.06 3.01 16.04
C VAL A 136 -10.26 3.85 17.30
N GLU A 137 -10.64 5.11 17.18
CA GLU A 137 -10.95 5.98 18.33
C GLU A 137 -12.09 5.41 19.18
N ARG A 138 -13.13 4.89 18.55
CA ARG A 138 -14.26 4.25 19.25
C ARG A 138 -13.88 2.95 19.95
N LEU A 139 -12.99 2.15 19.36
CA LEU A 139 -12.53 0.88 19.92
C LEU A 139 -11.44 1.06 20.98
N ALA A 140 -10.64 2.13 20.88
CA ALA A 140 -9.61 2.47 21.86
C ALA A 140 -10.15 3.22 23.08
N GLY A 141 -11.28 3.89 22.94
CA GLY A 141 -12.00 4.55 24.05
C GLY A 141 -12.95 3.59 24.69
#